data_80bb69940b759658789eb09ab23fc9a9
#
_entry.id   80bb69940b759658789eb09ab23fc9a9
#
_cell.length_a   1.000
_cell.length_b   1.000
_cell.length_c   1.000
_cell.angle_alpha   90.00
_cell.angle_beta   90.00
_cell.angle_gamma   90.00
#
_symmetry.space_group_name_H-M   'P 1'
#
loop_
_entity.id
_entity.type
_entity.pdbx_description
1 polymer ?
#
loop_
_entity_poly.entity_id
_entity_poly.type
_entity_poly.pdbx_seq_one_letter_code
_entity_poly.pdbx_strand_id
1 'polypeptide(L)'
;MGLTSYEKHQAFLNDPLDKRHGTARGYQLKCRCDRCKEAGREYAKRQKQRDYERYIEKARENKDKKPAKPKVKSKRKKDICTVPEFLRRLMGKPSLSNAHSRCCWCGRPATNHHHVVKRSAGTWVKGGITISKPTILLCGDGNASGCHGKAHQGLLHFDWKEPDRKTAKFDLEPAPYGSGYWVGQEFDEPMSQFEAMQIEEGWRKL
;
A
#
# COMPACT_ATOMS: atom_id res chain seq x y z
N MET A 1 12.43 -35.07 -34.52
CA MET A 1 12.40 -34.38 -33.20
C MET A 1 11.25 -33.40 -33.17
N GLY A 2 10.37 -33.43 -32.16
CA GLY A 2 9.23 -32.52 -32.08
C GLY A 2 9.66 -31.17 -31.48
N LEU A 3 9.02 -30.06 -31.92
CA LEU A 3 9.24 -28.71 -31.38
C LEU A 3 9.00 -28.67 -29.87
N THR A 4 9.84 -27.99 -29.14
CA THR A 4 9.67 -27.69 -27.71
C THR A 4 8.44 -26.80 -27.49
N SER A 5 7.95 -26.73 -26.24
CA SER A 5 6.83 -25.85 -25.88
C SER A 5 7.14 -24.38 -26.17
N TYR A 6 8.39 -23.95 -26.02
CA TYR A 6 8.85 -22.60 -26.33
C TYR A 6 8.81 -22.33 -27.84
N GLU A 7 9.36 -23.23 -28.66
CA GLU A 7 9.36 -23.08 -30.12
C GLU A 7 7.94 -23.04 -30.71
N LYS A 8 7.03 -23.88 -30.18
CA LYS A 8 5.60 -23.86 -30.56
C LYS A 8 4.94 -22.51 -30.21
N HIS A 9 5.35 -21.90 -29.09
CA HIS A 9 4.85 -20.59 -28.68
C HIS A 9 5.39 -19.48 -29.60
N GLN A 10 6.66 -19.49 -29.92
CA GLN A 10 7.29 -18.52 -30.83
C GLN A 10 6.73 -18.66 -32.26
N ALA A 11 6.53 -19.88 -32.76
CA ALA A 11 5.90 -20.13 -34.04
C ALA A 11 4.49 -19.49 -34.10
N PHE A 12 3.69 -19.63 -33.03
CA PHE A 12 2.38 -18.97 -32.94
C PHE A 12 2.49 -17.45 -32.99
N LEU A 13 3.40 -16.85 -32.27
CA LEU A 13 3.53 -15.38 -32.25
C LEU A 13 3.95 -14.80 -33.60
N ASN A 14 4.74 -15.56 -34.37
CA ASN A 14 5.34 -15.13 -35.62
C ASN A 14 4.45 -15.48 -36.85
N ASP A 15 3.44 -16.34 -36.72
CA ASP A 15 2.54 -16.69 -37.80
C ASP A 15 1.22 -15.91 -37.72
N PRO A 16 1.02 -14.85 -38.53
CA PRO A 16 -0.18 -14.01 -38.46
C PRO A 16 -1.46 -14.76 -38.88
N LEU A 17 -1.34 -15.91 -39.52
CA LEU A 17 -2.47 -16.75 -40.00
C LEU A 17 -2.84 -17.84 -38.98
N ASP A 18 -2.10 -17.99 -37.90
CA ASP A 18 -2.41 -18.99 -36.85
C ASP A 18 -3.83 -18.79 -36.31
N LYS A 19 -4.60 -19.86 -36.28
CA LYS A 19 -6.01 -19.89 -35.85
C LYS A 19 -6.23 -19.38 -34.41
N ARG A 20 -5.18 -19.31 -33.61
CA ARG A 20 -5.24 -18.79 -32.22
C ARG A 20 -5.30 -17.25 -32.16
N HIS A 21 -4.90 -16.56 -33.26
CA HIS A 21 -5.09 -15.10 -33.34
C HIS A 21 -6.57 -14.73 -33.40
N GLY A 22 -6.94 -13.62 -32.78
CA GLY A 22 -8.33 -13.19 -32.65
C GLY A 22 -9.13 -13.98 -31.62
N THR A 23 -8.47 -14.74 -30.76
CA THR A 23 -9.12 -15.48 -29.67
C THR A 23 -8.62 -15.01 -28.29
N ALA A 24 -9.44 -15.22 -27.25
CA ALA A 24 -9.02 -14.99 -25.88
C ALA A 24 -7.80 -15.83 -25.49
N ARG A 25 -7.68 -17.04 -26.06
CA ARG A 25 -6.53 -17.93 -25.86
C ARG A 25 -5.26 -17.32 -26.43
N GLY A 26 -5.32 -16.72 -27.62
CA GLY A 26 -4.19 -16.01 -28.21
C GLY A 26 -3.73 -14.84 -27.33
N TYR A 27 -4.66 -14.10 -26.74
CA TYR A 27 -4.34 -13.04 -25.80
C TYR A 27 -3.67 -13.57 -24.51
N GLN A 28 -4.18 -14.68 -23.94
CA GLN A 28 -3.58 -15.36 -22.79
C GLN A 28 -2.16 -15.86 -23.09
N LEU A 29 -1.91 -16.29 -24.32
CA LEU A 29 -0.57 -16.66 -24.83
C LEU A 29 0.30 -15.43 -25.15
N LYS A 30 -0.03 -14.25 -24.63
CA LYS A 30 0.72 -13.00 -24.77
C LYS A 30 0.79 -12.42 -26.17
N CYS A 31 -0.01 -12.89 -27.15
CA CYS A 31 -0.15 -12.18 -28.40
C CYS A 31 -0.82 -10.81 -28.17
N ARG A 32 -0.27 -9.78 -28.80
CA ARG A 32 -0.75 -8.39 -28.65
C ARG A 32 -1.23 -7.77 -29.95
N CYS A 33 -1.49 -8.58 -31.00
CA CYS A 33 -2.17 -8.07 -32.20
C CYS A 33 -3.57 -7.56 -31.84
N ASP A 34 -4.12 -6.65 -32.64
CA ASP A 34 -5.37 -5.96 -32.31
C ASP A 34 -6.55 -6.94 -32.19
N ARG A 35 -6.62 -7.96 -33.04
CA ARG A 35 -7.63 -9.03 -32.95
C ARG A 35 -7.58 -9.77 -31.61
N CYS A 36 -6.37 -10.11 -31.08
CA CYS A 36 -6.23 -10.78 -29.78
C CYS A 36 -6.53 -9.83 -28.61
N LYS A 37 -6.15 -8.55 -28.71
CA LYS A 37 -6.50 -7.52 -27.70
C LYS A 37 -8.01 -7.37 -27.59
N GLU A 38 -8.72 -7.30 -28.70
CA GLU A 38 -10.17 -7.18 -28.73
C GLU A 38 -10.85 -8.42 -28.14
N ALA A 39 -10.46 -9.62 -28.59
CA ALA A 39 -10.95 -10.87 -28.02
C ALA A 39 -10.68 -10.99 -26.52
N GLY A 40 -9.54 -10.50 -26.04
CA GLY A 40 -9.21 -10.43 -24.63
C GLY A 40 -10.13 -9.49 -23.84
N ARG A 41 -10.44 -8.31 -24.40
CA ARG A 41 -11.39 -7.36 -23.80
C ARG A 41 -12.81 -7.93 -23.71
N GLU A 42 -13.28 -8.54 -24.79
CA GLU A 42 -14.60 -9.18 -24.80
C GLU A 42 -14.69 -10.34 -23.81
N TYR A 43 -13.66 -11.15 -23.73
CA TYR A 43 -13.59 -12.22 -22.74
C TYR A 43 -13.66 -11.68 -21.32
N ALA A 44 -12.89 -10.64 -21.00
CA ALA A 44 -12.91 -9.99 -19.69
C ALA A 44 -14.28 -9.38 -19.36
N LYS A 45 -14.94 -8.75 -20.36
CA LYS A 45 -16.29 -8.21 -20.21
C LYS A 45 -17.31 -9.31 -19.90
N ARG A 46 -17.26 -10.43 -20.63
CA ARG A 46 -18.13 -11.59 -20.40
C ARG A 46 -17.88 -12.25 -19.04
N GLN A 47 -16.63 -12.28 -18.56
CA GLN A 47 -16.33 -12.80 -17.22
C GLN A 47 -16.93 -11.91 -16.13
N LYS A 48 -16.74 -10.60 -16.22
CA LYS A 48 -17.35 -9.64 -15.27
C LYS A 48 -18.88 -9.76 -15.21
N GLN A 49 -19.51 -9.94 -16.36
CA GLN A 49 -20.95 -10.13 -16.43
C GLN A 49 -21.39 -11.41 -15.70
N ARG A 50 -20.73 -12.55 -15.95
CA ARG A 50 -21.01 -13.81 -15.26
C ARG A 50 -20.76 -13.74 -13.75
N ASP A 51 -19.71 -13.02 -13.33
CA ASP A 51 -19.41 -12.84 -11.91
C ASP A 51 -20.48 -11.98 -11.23
N TYR A 52 -20.97 -10.94 -11.92
CA TYR A 52 -22.07 -10.10 -11.44
C TYR A 52 -23.37 -10.90 -11.33
N GLU A 53 -23.72 -11.71 -12.34
CA GLU A 53 -24.92 -12.57 -12.32
C GLU A 53 -24.86 -13.55 -11.14
N ARG A 54 -23.72 -14.22 -10.95
CA ARG A 54 -23.49 -15.10 -9.79
C ARG A 54 -23.61 -14.36 -8.44
N TYR A 55 -23.13 -13.11 -8.39
CA TYR A 55 -23.29 -12.29 -7.20
C TYR A 55 -24.76 -11.97 -6.91
N ILE A 56 -25.53 -11.58 -7.92
CA ILE A 56 -26.97 -11.31 -7.79
C ILE A 56 -27.74 -12.56 -7.37
N GLU A 57 -27.42 -13.70 -7.96
CA GLU A 57 -28.05 -14.98 -7.60
C GLU A 57 -27.80 -15.34 -6.13
N LYS A 58 -26.55 -15.29 -5.70
CA LYS A 58 -26.21 -15.47 -4.29
C LYS A 58 -26.88 -14.46 -3.35
N ALA A 59 -27.03 -13.21 -3.79
CA ALA A 59 -27.71 -12.19 -3.00
C ALA A 59 -29.24 -12.48 -2.88
N ARG A 60 -29.86 -13.03 -3.93
CA ARG A 60 -31.26 -13.49 -3.91
C ARG A 60 -31.43 -14.67 -2.96
N GLU A 61 -30.61 -15.70 -3.09
CA GLU A 61 -30.64 -16.89 -2.19
C GLU A 61 -30.44 -16.51 -0.71
N ASN A 62 -29.63 -15.46 -0.44
CA ASN A 62 -29.40 -15.00 0.93
C ASN A 62 -30.54 -14.13 1.48
N LYS A 63 -31.38 -13.50 0.63
CA LYS A 63 -32.59 -12.80 1.07
C LYS A 63 -33.66 -13.71 1.65
N ASP A 64 -33.75 -14.95 1.13
CA ASP A 64 -34.73 -15.94 1.59
C ASP A 64 -34.28 -16.68 2.86
N LYS A 65 -32.99 -16.61 3.19
CA LYS A 65 -32.48 -17.08 4.48
C LYS A 65 -32.64 -15.96 5.50
N LYS A 66 -33.64 -16.09 6.42
CA LYS A 66 -33.72 -15.21 7.59
C LYS A 66 -32.31 -15.01 8.16
N PRO A 67 -31.84 -13.77 8.35
CA PRO A 67 -30.50 -13.55 8.87
C PRO A 67 -30.41 -14.27 10.23
N ALA A 68 -29.59 -15.30 10.28
CA ALA A 68 -29.20 -15.88 11.55
C ALA A 68 -28.66 -14.70 12.36
N LYS A 69 -29.29 -14.42 13.52
CA LYS A 69 -28.81 -13.36 14.44
C LYS A 69 -27.29 -13.51 14.54
N PRO A 70 -26.51 -12.47 14.24
CA PRO A 70 -25.08 -12.59 14.28
C PRO A 70 -24.73 -13.08 15.69
N LYS A 71 -24.21 -14.29 15.79
CA LYS A 71 -23.54 -14.75 17.01
C LYS A 71 -22.33 -13.85 17.13
N VAL A 72 -22.49 -12.72 17.78
CA VAL A 72 -21.39 -11.84 18.18
C VAL A 72 -20.56 -12.64 19.19
N LYS A 73 -19.76 -13.55 18.68
CA LYS A 73 -18.60 -14.01 19.41
C LYS A 73 -17.65 -12.83 19.40
N SER A 74 -17.79 -11.95 20.36
CA SER A 74 -16.73 -11.01 20.71
C SER A 74 -15.54 -11.86 21.18
N LYS A 75 -14.81 -12.41 20.23
CA LYS A 75 -13.46 -12.88 20.52
C LYS A 75 -12.72 -11.61 20.93
N ARG A 76 -12.56 -11.39 22.24
CA ARG A 76 -11.61 -10.40 22.74
C ARG A 76 -10.35 -10.63 21.93
N LYS A 77 -10.02 -9.69 21.06
CA LYS A 77 -8.76 -9.77 20.30
C LYS A 77 -7.67 -9.81 21.36
N LYS A 78 -6.91 -10.91 21.40
CA LYS A 78 -5.75 -10.99 22.28
C LYS A 78 -4.82 -9.84 21.94
N ASP A 79 -4.18 -9.26 22.93
CA ASP A 79 -3.16 -8.27 22.72
C ASP A 79 -2.02 -8.90 21.93
N ILE A 80 -1.79 -8.41 20.75
CA ILE A 80 -0.78 -8.92 19.80
C ILE A 80 0.08 -7.77 19.39
N CYS A 81 1.38 -7.96 19.42
CA CYS A 81 2.35 -7.05 18.84
C CYS A 81 3.30 -7.83 17.94
N THR A 82 3.03 -7.81 16.63
CA THR A 82 3.88 -8.40 15.60
C THR A 82 4.80 -7.38 14.94
N VAL A 83 4.60 -6.09 15.27
CA VAL A 83 5.43 -5.00 14.76
C VAL A 83 6.82 -5.08 15.39
N PRO A 84 7.93 -4.99 14.60
CA PRO A 84 9.29 -4.91 15.10
C PRO A 84 9.44 -3.81 16.16
N GLU A 85 10.26 -4.07 17.17
CA GLU A 85 10.36 -3.18 18.36
C GLU A 85 10.74 -1.75 17.99
N PHE A 86 11.73 -1.58 17.12
CA PHE A 86 12.19 -0.27 16.67
C PHE A 86 11.09 0.57 15.96
N LEU A 87 10.07 -0.07 15.39
CA LEU A 87 8.94 0.61 14.75
C LEU A 87 7.76 0.88 15.72
N ARG A 88 7.74 0.26 16.91
CA ARG A 88 6.61 0.39 17.85
C ARG A 88 6.41 1.84 18.28
N ARG A 89 7.50 2.60 18.44
CA ARG A 89 7.45 4.01 18.82
C ARG A 89 6.72 4.89 17.81
N LEU A 90 6.65 4.47 16.54
CA LEU A 90 5.94 5.18 15.48
C LEU A 90 4.46 4.81 15.42
N MET A 91 4.07 3.69 16.00
CA MET A 91 2.69 3.23 15.98
C MET A 91 1.78 4.13 16.82
N GLY A 92 0.60 4.44 16.28
CA GLY A 92 -0.37 5.31 16.96
C GLY A 92 -0.01 6.80 16.92
N LYS A 93 1.13 7.18 16.33
CA LYS A 93 1.45 8.61 16.11
C LYS A 93 0.50 9.19 15.05
N PRO A 94 0.20 10.50 15.11
CA PRO A 94 -0.71 11.13 14.15
C PRO A 94 -0.16 11.04 12.73
N SER A 95 -1.02 10.82 11.75
CA SER A 95 -0.66 10.94 10.34
C SER A 95 -0.38 12.41 10.00
N LEU A 96 0.58 12.66 9.10
CA LEU A 96 0.94 14.00 8.67
C LEU A 96 0.37 14.27 7.27
N SER A 97 -0.55 15.19 7.21
CA SER A 97 -1.05 15.80 5.96
C SER A 97 -1.19 17.30 6.20
N ASN A 98 -1.18 18.07 5.12
CA ASN A 98 -1.43 19.51 5.23
C ASN A 98 -2.73 19.91 4.51
N ALA A 99 -3.30 21.04 4.89
CA ALA A 99 -4.57 21.54 4.38
C ALA A 99 -4.57 21.81 2.85
N HIS A 100 -3.39 21.95 2.24
CA HIS A 100 -3.23 22.24 0.82
C HIS A 100 -2.87 21.02 -0.02
N SER A 101 -2.97 19.81 0.53
CA SER A 101 -2.61 18.56 -0.17
C SER A 101 -1.21 18.60 -0.80
N ARG A 102 -0.25 19.22 -0.09
CA ARG A 102 1.13 19.32 -0.53
C ARG A 102 1.99 18.23 0.11
N CYS A 103 3.03 17.82 -0.60
CA CYS A 103 4.05 16.91 -0.11
C CYS A 103 4.71 17.48 1.16
N CYS A 104 4.67 16.71 2.23
CA CYS A 104 5.26 17.13 3.52
C CYS A 104 6.79 17.25 3.47
N TRP A 105 7.44 16.67 2.43
CA TRP A 105 8.88 16.77 2.24
C TRP A 105 9.31 17.94 1.36
N CYS A 106 8.79 18.06 0.15
CA CYS A 106 9.28 19.03 -0.84
C CYS A 106 8.27 20.14 -1.21
N GLY A 107 7.06 20.14 -0.66
CA GLY A 107 6.04 21.17 -0.90
C GLY A 107 5.31 21.06 -2.24
N ARG A 108 5.72 20.19 -3.18
CA ARG A 108 5.01 19.95 -4.47
C ARG A 108 3.62 19.35 -4.21
N PRO A 109 2.68 19.40 -5.17
CA PRO A 109 1.40 18.71 -5.05
C PRO A 109 1.62 17.23 -4.67
N ALA A 110 0.88 16.75 -3.68
CA ALA A 110 0.99 15.39 -3.20
C ALA A 110 -0.09 14.50 -3.81
N THR A 111 0.24 13.24 -4.00
CA THR A 111 -0.65 12.26 -4.63
C THR A 111 -0.79 10.97 -3.81
N ASN A 112 0.10 10.76 -2.81
CA ASN A 112 0.18 9.48 -2.11
C ASN A 112 0.29 9.65 -0.59
N HIS A 113 -0.39 8.76 0.14
CA HIS A 113 -0.18 8.56 1.57
C HIS A 113 0.85 7.44 1.78
N HIS A 114 2.08 7.82 2.15
CA HIS A 114 3.13 6.88 2.46
C HIS A 114 2.97 6.32 3.88
N HIS A 115 2.93 4.99 4.01
CA HIS A 115 2.91 4.34 5.32
C HIS A 115 4.32 4.28 5.91
N VAL A 116 4.60 5.08 6.95
CA VAL A 116 5.90 5.08 7.64
C VAL A 116 6.24 3.70 8.21
N VAL A 117 5.25 3.03 8.79
CA VAL A 117 5.36 1.62 9.17
C VAL A 117 4.72 0.78 8.09
N LYS A 118 5.53 0.06 7.31
CA LYS A 118 5.08 -0.78 6.18
C LYS A 118 3.88 -1.66 6.58
N ARG A 119 2.92 -1.85 5.66
CA ARG A 119 1.74 -2.70 5.92
C ARG A 119 2.12 -4.12 6.30
N SER A 120 3.18 -4.66 5.68
CA SER A 120 3.74 -6.00 5.94
C SER A 120 4.45 -6.15 7.29
N ALA A 121 4.77 -5.06 8.00
CA ALA A 121 5.48 -5.11 9.28
C ALA A 121 4.66 -5.71 10.44
N GLY A 122 3.42 -6.14 10.18
CA GLY A 122 2.57 -6.75 11.19
C GLY A 122 1.54 -5.79 11.78
N THR A 123 0.88 -6.23 12.86
CA THR A 123 -0.21 -5.51 13.52
C THR A 123 0.11 -5.34 15.00
N TRP A 124 -0.31 -4.24 15.59
CA TRP A 124 -0.28 -4.03 17.02
C TRP A 124 -1.71 -3.87 17.53
N VAL A 125 -2.13 -4.80 18.39
CA VAL A 125 -3.41 -4.74 19.08
C VAL A 125 -3.13 -4.58 20.57
N LYS A 126 -3.69 -3.53 21.21
CA LYS A 126 -3.54 -3.23 22.63
C LYS A 126 -4.94 -2.95 23.20
N GLY A 127 -5.30 -3.62 24.29
CA GLY A 127 -6.64 -3.50 24.89
C GLY A 127 -7.78 -3.88 23.93
N GLY A 128 -7.53 -4.81 22.98
CA GLY A 128 -8.51 -5.19 21.95
C GLY A 128 -8.64 -4.19 20.78
N ILE A 129 -7.91 -3.05 20.80
CA ILE A 129 -7.94 -2.00 19.79
C ILE A 129 -6.71 -2.14 18.89
N THR A 130 -6.92 -2.08 17.57
CA THR A 130 -5.80 -2.05 16.62
C THR A 130 -5.18 -0.66 16.60
N ILE A 131 -3.87 -0.59 16.92
CA ILE A 131 -3.10 0.66 16.86
C ILE A 131 -2.81 1.00 15.39
N SER A 132 -3.11 2.23 15.01
CA SER A 132 -2.95 2.70 13.63
C SER A 132 -1.50 2.83 13.21
N LYS A 133 -1.24 2.61 11.92
CA LYS A 133 0.03 2.90 11.26
C LYS A 133 -0.03 4.30 10.69
N PRO A 134 0.85 5.21 11.11
CA PRO A 134 0.83 6.58 10.61
C PRO A 134 1.19 6.65 9.13
N THR A 135 0.64 7.65 8.45
CA THR A 135 0.95 7.98 7.07
C THR A 135 1.46 9.40 6.93
N ILE A 136 2.30 9.63 5.92
CA ILE A 136 2.80 10.96 5.54
C ILE A 136 2.43 11.23 4.09
N LEU A 137 1.90 12.41 3.81
CA LEU A 137 1.47 12.81 2.47
C LEU A 137 2.66 13.20 1.61
N LEU A 138 2.89 12.50 0.50
CA LEU A 138 4.05 12.68 -0.39
C LEU A 138 3.63 12.81 -1.86
N CYS A 139 4.49 13.49 -2.64
CA CYS A 139 4.36 13.57 -4.10
C CYS A 139 4.99 12.35 -4.79
N GLY A 140 4.53 12.05 -5.99
CA GLY A 140 5.06 11.00 -6.86
C GLY A 140 3.96 10.22 -7.54
N ASP A 141 4.33 9.45 -8.56
CA ASP A 141 3.43 8.53 -9.25
C ASP A 141 3.72 7.10 -8.82
N GLY A 142 2.78 6.52 -8.09
CA GLY A 142 2.94 5.21 -7.47
C GLY A 142 4.18 5.13 -6.57
N ASN A 143 4.90 4.01 -6.61
CA ASN A 143 6.09 3.76 -5.80
C ASN A 143 7.42 4.09 -6.53
N ALA A 144 7.36 4.61 -7.75
CA ALA A 144 8.53 4.71 -8.62
C ALA A 144 9.15 6.11 -8.66
N SER A 145 8.38 7.17 -8.40
CA SER A 145 8.83 8.54 -8.59
C SER A 145 8.53 9.46 -7.41
N GLY A 146 9.13 10.66 -7.43
CA GLY A 146 8.94 11.70 -6.42
C GLY A 146 9.43 11.29 -5.03
N CYS A 147 8.97 12.01 -4.03
CA CYS A 147 9.32 11.72 -2.64
C CYS A 147 8.76 10.37 -2.16
N HIS A 148 7.60 9.95 -2.70
CA HIS A 148 7.02 8.65 -2.40
C HIS A 148 7.88 7.50 -2.95
N GLY A 149 8.40 7.65 -4.19
CA GLY A 149 9.36 6.72 -4.77
C GLY A 149 10.65 6.62 -3.96
N LYS A 150 11.24 7.76 -3.57
CA LYS A 150 12.42 7.81 -2.70
C LYS A 150 12.21 7.07 -1.37
N ALA A 151 11.06 7.25 -0.73
CA ALA A 151 10.73 6.56 0.51
C ALA A 151 10.61 5.03 0.31
N HIS A 152 10.08 4.56 -0.83
CA HIS A 152 10.05 3.14 -1.16
C HIS A 152 11.41 2.56 -1.51
N GLN A 153 12.30 3.36 -2.08
CA GLN A 153 13.68 2.98 -2.40
C GLN A 153 14.63 3.00 -1.18
N GLY A 154 14.16 3.49 -0.04
CA GLY A 154 15.00 3.62 1.16
C GLY A 154 15.95 4.81 1.13
N LEU A 155 15.66 5.81 0.29
CA LEU A 155 16.41 7.07 0.20
C LEU A 155 15.79 8.19 1.06
N LEU A 156 14.55 8.05 1.48
CA LEU A 156 13.85 9.03 2.31
C LEU A 156 13.16 8.30 3.46
N HIS A 157 13.54 8.66 4.66
CA HIS A 157 13.03 8.06 5.91
C HIS A 157 12.35 9.09 6.79
N PHE A 158 11.45 8.60 7.66
CA PHE A 158 10.68 9.43 8.58
C PHE A 158 10.78 8.86 9.99
N ASP A 159 10.88 9.77 10.96
CA ASP A 159 10.93 9.42 12.37
C ASP A 159 10.06 10.38 13.20
N TRP A 160 9.73 9.97 14.40
CA TRP A 160 9.01 10.79 15.37
C TRP A 160 9.96 11.23 16.48
N LYS A 161 10.10 12.53 16.65
CA LYS A 161 10.89 13.11 17.75
C LYS A 161 9.96 13.69 18.80
N GLU A 162 10.25 13.42 20.05
CA GLU A 162 9.60 14.09 21.18
C GLU A 162 10.47 15.26 21.59
N PRO A 163 9.88 16.44 21.91
CA PRO A 163 10.66 17.57 22.40
C PRO A 163 11.37 17.16 23.69
N ASP A 164 12.61 17.59 23.84
CA ASP A 164 13.35 17.37 25.05
C ASP A 164 12.63 18.11 26.20
N ARG A 165 12.12 17.33 27.15
CA ARG A 165 11.40 17.88 28.33
C ARG A 165 12.22 18.88 29.15
N LYS A 166 13.55 18.90 28.98
CA LYS A 166 14.45 19.82 29.67
C LYS A 166 14.51 21.21 29.03
N THR A 167 14.20 21.32 27.74
CA THR A 167 14.25 22.59 26.99
C THR A 167 12.88 23.19 26.69
N ALA A 168 11.81 22.42 26.86
CA ALA A 168 10.45 22.93 26.71
C ALA A 168 10.14 23.89 27.88
N LYS A 169 10.33 25.20 27.65
CA LYS A 169 9.72 26.22 28.49
C LYS A 169 8.22 25.98 28.53
N PHE A 170 7.65 26.02 29.73
CA PHE A 170 6.24 25.81 30.03
C PHE A 170 5.36 26.73 29.19
N ASP A 171 4.96 26.27 28.01
CA ASP A 171 3.81 26.83 27.30
C ASP A 171 2.58 26.02 27.69
N LEU A 172 1.65 26.71 28.34
CA LEU A 172 0.56 26.26 29.19
C LEU A 172 -0.61 25.58 28.45
N GLU A 173 -0.42 24.97 27.27
CA GLU A 173 -1.46 24.14 26.67
C GLU A 173 -0.98 22.71 26.47
N PRO A 174 -1.63 21.72 27.10
CA PRO A 174 -1.38 20.33 26.77
C PRO A 174 -1.87 20.11 25.33
N ALA A 175 -0.92 19.98 24.38
CA ALA A 175 -1.26 19.51 23.06
C ALA A 175 -2.01 18.16 23.20
N PRO A 176 -3.18 17.97 22.55
CA PRO A 176 -4.06 16.81 22.75
C PRO A 176 -3.45 15.47 22.33
N TYR A 177 -2.29 15.45 21.74
CA TYR A 177 -1.50 14.28 21.39
C TYR A 177 -0.03 14.61 21.68
N GLY A 178 0.57 13.95 22.67
CA GLY A 178 1.94 14.11 23.18
C GLY A 178 2.85 14.98 22.31
N SER A 179 3.52 15.90 22.94
CA SER A 179 4.33 17.00 22.38
C SER A 179 5.46 16.56 21.42
N GLY A 180 5.14 15.82 20.35
CA GLY A 180 6.13 15.36 19.39
C GLY A 180 5.82 15.84 17.97
N TYR A 181 6.78 15.67 17.09
CA TYR A 181 6.67 16.08 15.68
C TYR A 181 7.38 15.11 14.76
N TRP A 182 6.94 15.07 13.50
CA TRP A 182 7.59 14.29 12.46
C TRP A 182 8.86 14.99 11.99
N VAL A 183 9.88 14.18 11.74
CA VAL A 183 11.10 14.58 11.06
C VAL A 183 11.32 13.66 9.85
N GLY A 184 11.98 14.19 8.83
CA GLY A 184 12.39 13.42 7.66
C GLY A 184 13.85 13.63 7.35
N GLN A 185 14.49 12.65 6.72
CA GLN A 185 15.87 12.75 6.22
C GLN A 185 15.98 12.01 4.89
N GLU A 186 16.68 12.64 3.95
CA GLU A 186 17.04 12.05 2.66
C GLU A 186 18.50 11.63 2.70
N PHE A 187 18.79 10.48 2.09
CA PHE A 187 20.12 9.87 2.03
C PHE A 187 20.52 9.67 0.57
N ASP A 188 21.81 9.70 0.30
CA ASP A 188 22.36 9.51 -1.04
C ASP A 188 22.29 8.04 -1.47
N GLU A 189 22.36 7.12 -0.50
CA GLU A 189 22.30 5.67 -0.74
C GLU A 189 21.09 5.04 -0.03
N PRO A 190 20.50 3.98 -0.62
CA PRO A 190 19.41 3.25 0.01
C PRO A 190 19.83 2.60 1.33
N MET A 191 19.04 2.79 2.37
CA MET A 191 19.25 2.12 3.65
C MET A 191 17.94 1.62 4.25
N SER A 192 18.03 0.78 5.27
CA SER A 192 16.85 0.33 6.00
C SER A 192 16.35 1.41 6.96
N GLN A 193 15.07 1.34 7.32
CA GLN A 193 14.50 2.24 8.34
C GLN A 193 15.24 2.11 9.68
N PHE A 194 15.72 0.90 10.01
CA PHE A 194 16.47 0.67 11.24
C PHE A 194 17.80 1.43 11.24
N GLU A 195 18.58 1.32 10.17
CA GLU A 195 19.86 2.04 10.01
C GLU A 195 19.66 3.55 10.03
N ALA A 196 18.68 4.06 9.27
CA ALA A 196 18.36 5.48 9.26
C ALA A 196 18.05 6.03 10.67
N MET A 197 17.31 5.26 11.49
CA MET A 197 16.94 5.66 12.85
C MET A 197 18.12 5.68 13.85
N GLN A 198 19.28 5.11 13.50
CA GLN A 198 20.51 5.18 14.30
C GLN A 198 21.29 6.49 14.05
N ILE A 199 20.96 7.19 12.98
CA ILE A 199 21.60 8.48 12.64
C ILE A 199 20.91 9.58 13.43
N GLU A 200 21.67 10.31 14.24
CA GLU A 200 21.10 11.36 15.12
C GLU A 200 20.98 12.70 14.41
N GLU A 201 21.89 13.00 13.49
CA GLU A 201 21.98 14.28 12.79
C GLU A 201 21.31 14.28 11.41
N GLY A 202 21.03 15.46 10.85
CA GLY A 202 20.51 15.63 9.48
C GLY A 202 18.98 15.53 9.36
N TRP A 203 18.26 15.26 10.45
CA TRP A 203 16.80 15.19 10.43
C TRP A 203 16.16 16.58 10.37
N ARG A 204 15.30 16.79 9.39
CA ARG A 204 14.54 18.03 9.20
C ARG A 204 13.12 17.88 9.75
N LYS A 205 12.66 18.84 10.55
CA LYS A 205 11.27 18.92 11.00
C LYS A 205 10.33 19.14 9.82
N LEU A 206 9.22 18.42 9.81
CA LEU A 206 8.18 18.48 8.76
C LEU A 206 7.02 19.37 9.16
#